data_bfbf6bd2d91b0379f78b2f72edf30564
#
_entry.id   bfbf6bd2d91b0379f78b2f72edf30564
#
_cell.length_a   1.000
_cell.length_b   1.000
_cell.length_c   1.000
_cell.angle_alpha   90.00
_cell.angle_beta   90.00
_cell.angle_gamma   90.00
#
_symmetry.space_group_name_H-M   'P 1'
#
loop_
_entity.id
_entity.type
_entity.pdbx_description
1 polymer ?
#
loop_
_entity_poly.entity_id
_entity_poly.type
_entity_poly.pdbx_seq_one_letter_code
_entity_poly.pdbx_strand_id
1 'polypeptide(L)'
;MKGIVKAICIGSVAGGPMQEVSSAEAVAGQGLKGDRYSTGEGSFNKGKQGSRQVTLMNAIFFEGSGFEFKDSRRNLFVEGVELMWLIGREFQIGTARFRGVKYCDPCQRPSKLSGKAKSFQQTFFDRGGLLAEVTEGGVINIGDEVIPPPKGY
;
A
#
# COMPACT_ATOMS: atom_id res chain seq x y z
N MET A 1 16.44 1.82 -11.93
CA MET A 1 15.08 1.24 -12.02
C MET A 1 14.10 2.24 -11.43
N LYS A 2 13.06 2.56 -12.15
CA LYS A 2 11.98 3.43 -11.68
C LYS A 2 10.66 2.72 -11.84
N GLY A 3 9.80 2.87 -10.84
CA GLY A 3 8.44 2.36 -10.90
C GLY A 3 7.44 3.47 -11.21
N ILE A 4 6.19 3.09 -11.33
CA ILE A 4 5.10 4.02 -11.57
C ILE A 4 3.90 3.63 -10.70
N VAL A 5 3.17 4.63 -10.20
CA VAL A 5 1.92 4.42 -9.44
C VAL A 5 0.78 4.18 -10.43
N LYS A 6 0.14 3.01 -10.32
CA LYS A 6 -0.97 2.62 -11.20
C LYS A 6 -2.33 2.89 -10.58
N ALA A 7 -2.45 2.78 -9.27
CA ALA A 7 -3.71 3.04 -8.56
C ALA A 7 -3.45 3.40 -7.10
N ILE A 8 -4.40 4.10 -6.51
CA ILE A 8 -4.39 4.50 -5.10
C ILE A 8 -5.75 4.17 -4.50
N CYS A 9 -5.76 3.45 -3.37
CA CYS A 9 -6.99 3.13 -2.66
C CYS A 9 -6.89 3.59 -1.20
N ILE A 10 -7.95 4.19 -0.70
CA ILE A 10 -8.06 4.55 0.71
C ILE A 10 -9.39 4.06 1.27
N GLY A 11 -9.41 3.76 2.56
CA GLY A 11 -10.60 3.38 3.28
C GLY A 11 -10.60 4.03 4.65
N SER A 12 -11.65 4.77 4.98
CA SER A 12 -11.72 5.58 6.20
C SER A 12 -12.02 4.76 7.46
N VAL A 13 -12.57 3.56 7.30
CA VAL A 13 -13.04 2.74 8.44
C VAL A 13 -12.52 1.31 8.30
N ALA A 14 -12.09 0.71 9.41
CA ALA A 14 -11.71 -0.69 9.46
C ALA A 14 -12.88 -1.58 9.03
N GLY A 15 -12.62 -2.48 8.05
CA GLY A 15 -13.66 -3.34 7.49
C GLY A 15 -14.65 -2.64 6.57
N GLY A 16 -14.58 -1.32 6.45
CA GLY A 16 -15.44 -0.55 5.55
C GLY A 16 -14.96 -0.59 4.10
N PRO A 17 -15.70 0.08 3.21
CA PRO A 17 -15.36 0.08 1.79
C PRO A 17 -14.05 0.79 1.50
N MET A 18 -13.30 0.27 0.54
CA MET A 18 -12.13 0.94 -0.03
C MET A 18 -12.58 1.73 -1.26
N GLN A 19 -11.94 2.87 -1.48
CA GLN A 19 -12.26 3.77 -2.58
C GLN A 19 -11.00 4.05 -3.38
N GLU A 20 -11.08 3.90 -4.70
CA GLU A 20 -10.00 4.33 -5.59
C GLU A 20 -10.05 5.85 -5.75
N VAL A 21 -8.89 6.46 -5.63
CA VAL A 21 -8.74 7.92 -5.78
C VAL A 21 -7.59 8.21 -6.74
N SER A 22 -7.60 9.39 -7.35
CA SER A 22 -6.55 9.79 -8.29
C SER A 22 -5.33 10.40 -7.61
N SER A 23 -5.49 10.83 -6.38
CA SER A 23 -4.47 11.54 -5.62
C SER A 23 -4.66 11.30 -4.13
N ALA A 24 -3.57 11.32 -3.37
CA ALA A 24 -3.60 11.21 -1.92
C ALA A 24 -2.47 12.05 -1.31
N GLU A 25 -2.72 12.57 -0.12
CA GLU A 25 -1.69 13.27 0.66
C GLU A 25 -1.08 12.32 1.68
N ALA A 26 0.23 12.16 1.62
CA ALA A 26 1.00 11.39 2.60
C ALA A 26 1.37 12.32 3.75
N VAL A 27 1.18 11.85 4.98
CA VAL A 27 1.46 12.62 6.20
C VAL A 27 2.53 11.87 7.00
N ALA A 28 3.63 12.55 7.28
CA ALA A 28 4.76 11.95 8.00
C ALA A 28 4.33 11.34 9.34
N GLY A 29 4.73 10.08 9.57
CA GLY A 29 4.43 9.35 10.79
C GLY A 29 2.98 8.86 10.90
N GLN A 30 2.15 9.07 9.89
CA GLN A 30 0.73 8.72 9.95
C GLN A 30 0.26 7.81 8.82
N GLY A 31 0.60 8.11 7.58
CA GLY A 31 0.13 7.41 6.40
C GLY A 31 -0.58 8.34 5.43
N LEU A 32 -1.58 7.82 4.70
CA LEU A 32 -2.35 8.61 3.74
C LEU A 32 -3.52 9.28 4.45
N LYS A 33 -3.65 10.58 4.26
CA LYS A 33 -4.73 11.39 4.87
C LYS A 33 -6.09 10.83 4.46
N GLY A 34 -6.95 10.62 5.46
CA GLY A 34 -8.28 10.06 5.26
C GLY A 34 -8.35 8.55 5.26
N ASP A 35 -7.20 7.87 5.26
CA ASP A 35 -7.16 6.42 5.41
C ASP A 35 -7.19 6.02 6.88
N ARG A 36 -7.77 4.86 7.17
CA ARG A 36 -7.92 4.35 8.54
C ARG A 36 -6.60 4.20 9.30
N TYR A 37 -5.51 3.93 8.61
CA TYR A 37 -4.21 3.82 9.26
C TYR A 37 -3.70 5.17 9.77
N SER A 38 -3.99 6.25 9.04
CA SER A 38 -3.56 7.59 9.46
C SER A 38 -4.33 8.09 10.68
N THR A 39 -5.53 7.59 10.91
CA THR A 39 -6.36 7.96 12.07
C THR A 39 -6.25 6.98 13.23
N GLY A 40 -5.50 5.90 13.09
CA GLY A 40 -5.38 4.86 14.09
C GLY A 40 -6.57 3.91 14.16
N GLU A 41 -7.48 3.97 13.20
CA GLU A 41 -8.71 3.15 13.19
C GLU A 41 -8.60 1.85 12.39
N GLY A 42 -7.44 1.56 11.84
CA GLY A 42 -7.18 0.30 11.15
C GLY A 42 -7.21 -0.88 12.12
N SER A 43 -7.70 -2.03 11.66
CA SER A 43 -7.80 -3.25 12.48
C SER A 43 -6.47 -3.65 13.12
N PHE A 44 -5.36 -3.40 12.43
CA PHE A 44 -4.05 -3.75 12.91
C PHE A 44 -3.38 -2.65 13.73
N ASN A 45 -3.96 -1.46 13.78
CA ASN A 45 -3.46 -0.35 14.58
C ASN A 45 -4.04 -0.37 15.99
N LYS A 46 -5.27 -0.88 16.15
CA LYS A 46 -5.95 -1.00 17.45
C LYS A 46 -5.92 0.30 18.26
N GLY A 47 -6.20 1.42 17.60
CA GLY A 47 -6.19 2.73 18.23
C GLY A 47 -4.80 3.36 18.39
N LYS A 48 -3.74 2.71 17.92
CA LYS A 48 -2.39 3.27 17.95
C LYS A 48 -2.07 3.91 16.60
N GLN A 49 -2.08 5.21 16.55
CA GLN A 49 -1.68 5.96 15.35
C GLN A 49 -0.23 5.65 14.99
N GLY A 50 0.03 5.48 13.69
CA GLY A 50 1.39 5.31 13.18
C GLY A 50 1.97 3.91 13.27
N SER A 51 1.28 2.95 13.90
CA SER A 51 1.79 1.57 13.99
C SER A 51 1.74 0.85 12.64
N ARG A 52 0.84 1.23 11.75
CA ARG A 52 0.74 0.78 10.38
C ARG A 52 0.30 1.96 9.54
N GLN A 53 1.05 2.30 8.49
CA GLN A 53 0.83 3.56 7.80
C GLN A 53 0.40 3.40 6.34
N VAL A 54 1.19 2.73 5.52
CA VAL A 54 0.93 2.58 4.08
C VAL A 54 1.27 1.17 3.64
N THR A 55 0.45 0.62 2.76
CA THR A 55 0.70 -0.69 2.16
C THR A 55 0.80 -0.56 0.65
N LEU A 56 1.76 -1.27 0.04
CA LEU A 56 2.00 -1.25 -1.39
C LEU A 56 1.97 -2.67 -1.95
N MET A 57 1.44 -2.83 -3.16
CA MET A 57 1.49 -4.08 -3.90
C MET A 57 1.90 -3.83 -5.35
N ASN A 58 2.45 -4.84 -5.99
CA ASN A 58 2.71 -4.80 -7.43
C ASN A 58 1.40 -5.03 -8.19
N ALA A 59 1.04 -4.07 -9.02
CA ALA A 59 -0.22 -4.10 -9.79
C ALA A 59 -0.27 -5.28 -10.75
N ILE A 60 0.86 -5.70 -11.30
CA ILE A 60 0.92 -6.76 -12.30
C ILE A 60 0.35 -8.09 -11.79
N PHE A 61 0.45 -8.35 -10.50
CA PHE A 61 -0.04 -9.62 -9.93
C PHE A 61 -1.57 -9.71 -9.85
N PHE A 62 -2.27 -8.61 -10.08
CA PHE A 62 -3.73 -8.58 -10.09
C PHE A 62 -4.31 -9.06 -11.42
N GLU A 63 -3.55 -8.97 -12.49
CA GLU A 63 -3.97 -9.40 -13.81
C GLU A 63 -4.27 -10.90 -13.80
N GLY A 64 -5.52 -11.25 -14.14
CA GLY A 64 -5.98 -12.63 -14.09
C GLY A 64 -6.21 -13.22 -12.71
N SER A 65 -6.02 -12.44 -11.63
CA SER A 65 -6.16 -12.94 -10.26
C SER A 65 -7.62 -13.14 -9.83
N GLY A 66 -8.56 -12.46 -10.46
CA GLY A 66 -9.96 -12.44 -10.02
C GLY A 66 -10.25 -11.40 -8.92
N PHE A 67 -9.24 -10.64 -8.51
CA PHE A 67 -9.40 -9.56 -7.53
C PHE A 67 -9.15 -8.20 -8.17
N GLU A 68 -9.89 -7.20 -7.71
CA GLU A 68 -9.65 -5.80 -8.02
C GLU A 68 -8.68 -5.21 -6.99
N PHE A 69 -8.04 -4.09 -7.32
CA PHE A 69 -7.13 -3.42 -6.39
C PHE A 69 -7.78 -3.17 -5.03
N LYS A 70 -8.98 -2.60 -5.02
CA LYS A 70 -9.69 -2.28 -3.77
C LYS A 70 -9.99 -3.51 -2.92
N ASP A 71 -10.14 -4.69 -3.53
CA ASP A 71 -10.39 -5.93 -2.78
C ASP A 71 -9.22 -6.29 -1.85
N SER A 72 -8.00 -5.95 -2.25
CA SER A 72 -6.79 -6.25 -1.47
C SER A 72 -6.69 -5.46 -0.17
N ARG A 73 -7.40 -4.35 -0.08
CA ARG A 73 -7.36 -3.41 1.03
C ARG A 73 -5.96 -2.80 1.25
N ARG A 74 -5.13 -2.83 0.21
CA ARG A 74 -3.85 -2.13 0.16
C ARG A 74 -4.07 -0.70 -0.36
N ASN A 75 -3.05 0.13 -0.21
CA ASN A 75 -3.15 1.55 -0.54
C ASN A 75 -2.60 1.90 -1.92
N LEU A 76 -1.36 1.51 -2.21
CA LEU A 76 -0.65 1.92 -3.42
C LEU A 76 -0.33 0.70 -4.28
N PHE A 77 -0.66 0.81 -5.56
CA PHE A 77 -0.43 -0.25 -6.55
C PHE A 77 0.57 0.25 -7.57
N VAL A 78 1.72 -0.39 -7.64
CA VAL A 78 2.87 0.09 -8.39
C VAL A 78 3.34 -0.95 -9.41
N GLU A 79 4.10 -0.50 -10.41
CA GLU A 79 4.78 -1.36 -11.37
C GLU A 79 6.24 -0.92 -11.51
N GLY A 80 7.09 -1.85 -11.94
CA GLY A 80 8.46 -1.54 -12.33
C GLY A 80 9.44 -1.38 -11.19
N VAL A 81 9.06 -1.75 -9.97
CA VAL A 81 9.93 -1.69 -8.80
C VAL A 81 9.81 -2.96 -7.97
N GLU A 82 10.94 -3.44 -7.46
CA GLU A 82 10.97 -4.61 -6.58
C GLU A 82 10.71 -4.15 -5.14
N LEU A 83 9.49 -4.37 -4.66
CA LEU A 83 9.06 -3.87 -3.36
C LEU A 83 9.84 -4.47 -2.19
N MET A 84 10.16 -5.76 -2.24
CA MET A 84 10.86 -6.40 -1.13
C MET A 84 12.29 -5.87 -0.94
N TRP A 85 12.89 -5.40 -2.03
CA TRP A 85 14.20 -4.75 -1.96
C TRP A 85 14.17 -3.42 -1.21
N LEU A 86 13.00 -2.81 -1.09
CA LEU A 86 12.84 -1.54 -0.39
C LEU A 86 12.72 -1.69 1.14
N ILE A 87 12.68 -2.91 1.67
CA ILE A 87 12.64 -3.13 3.11
C ILE A 87 13.89 -2.52 3.74
N GLY A 88 13.69 -1.65 4.73
CA GLY A 88 14.79 -0.95 5.42
C GLY A 88 15.40 0.20 4.62
N ARG A 89 14.86 0.52 3.45
CA ARG A 89 15.38 1.56 2.56
C ARG A 89 14.39 2.69 2.38
N GLU A 90 14.91 3.87 2.11
CA GLU A 90 14.08 5.02 1.77
C GLU A 90 13.85 5.08 0.26
N PHE A 91 12.65 5.50 -0.13
CA PHE A 91 12.27 5.71 -1.51
C PHE A 91 11.30 6.88 -1.62
N GLN A 92 11.13 7.40 -2.82
CA GLN A 92 10.28 8.57 -3.06
C GLN A 92 9.16 8.21 -4.02
N ILE A 93 7.96 8.72 -3.75
CA ILE A 93 6.82 8.67 -4.68
C ILE A 93 6.22 10.07 -4.72
N GLY A 94 6.13 10.66 -5.91
CA GLY A 94 5.67 12.03 -6.04
C GLY A 94 6.55 12.96 -5.24
N THR A 95 5.97 13.76 -4.35
CA THR A 95 6.71 14.66 -3.47
C THR A 95 6.92 14.11 -2.07
N ALA A 96 6.46 12.89 -1.79
CA ALA A 96 6.55 12.25 -0.49
C ALA A 96 7.73 11.27 -0.42
N ARG A 97 8.24 11.03 0.78
CA ARG A 97 9.28 10.03 1.05
C ARG A 97 8.76 8.97 2.01
N PHE A 98 9.23 7.75 1.78
CA PHE A 98 8.80 6.56 2.50
C PHE A 98 10.01 5.74 2.94
N ARG A 99 9.77 4.89 3.93
CA ARG A 99 10.73 3.85 4.32
C ARG A 99 10.01 2.51 4.33
N GLY A 100 10.57 1.50 3.66
CA GLY A 100 10.04 0.15 3.72
C GLY A 100 10.26 -0.46 5.10
N VAL A 101 9.24 -1.07 5.65
CA VAL A 101 9.28 -1.63 7.01
C VAL A 101 9.44 -3.14 6.97
N LYS A 102 8.50 -3.82 6.35
CA LYS A 102 8.52 -5.28 6.26
C LYS A 102 7.56 -5.79 5.20
N TYR A 103 7.67 -7.08 4.89
CA TYR A 103 6.70 -7.78 4.07
C TYR A 103 5.30 -7.69 4.70
N CYS A 104 4.30 -7.44 3.87
CA CYS A 104 2.90 -7.39 4.29
C CYS A 104 2.22 -8.70 3.89
N ASP A 105 2.08 -9.62 4.86
CA ASP A 105 1.49 -10.93 4.59
C ASP A 105 0.07 -10.82 4.04
N PRO A 106 -0.30 -11.60 3.01
CA PRO A 106 -1.69 -11.70 2.61
C PRO A 106 -2.45 -12.55 3.62
N CYS A 107 -3.72 -12.21 3.83
CA CYS A 107 -4.60 -12.98 4.71
C CYS A 107 -5.96 -13.22 4.04
N GLN A 108 -6.90 -13.83 4.73
CA GLN A 108 -8.22 -14.12 4.17
C GLN A 108 -9.23 -12.98 4.34
N ARG A 109 -8.89 -11.92 5.04
CA ARG A 109 -9.78 -10.78 5.26
C ARG A 109 -10.25 -10.14 3.95
N PRO A 110 -9.37 -9.91 2.94
CA PRO A 110 -9.83 -9.40 1.65
C PRO A 110 -10.88 -10.28 0.97
N SER A 111 -10.74 -11.61 1.03
CA SER A 111 -11.75 -12.51 0.48
C SER A 111 -13.09 -12.37 1.21
N LYS A 112 -13.07 -12.34 2.53
CA LYS A 112 -14.27 -12.19 3.34
C LYS A 112 -14.98 -10.87 3.08
N LEU A 113 -14.25 -9.76 3.07
CA LEU A 113 -14.83 -8.43 2.92
C LEU A 113 -15.32 -8.16 1.49
N SER A 114 -14.68 -8.74 0.47
CA SER A 114 -15.12 -8.61 -0.92
C SER A 114 -16.23 -9.58 -1.30
N GLY A 115 -16.53 -10.56 -0.45
CA GLY A 115 -17.52 -11.59 -0.72
C GLY A 115 -17.08 -12.60 -1.77
N LYS A 116 -15.79 -12.70 -2.05
CA LYS A 116 -15.25 -13.62 -3.06
C LYS A 116 -14.90 -14.96 -2.43
N ALA A 117 -15.27 -16.04 -3.11
CA ALA A 117 -14.96 -17.41 -2.66
C ALA A 117 -13.48 -17.74 -2.83
N LYS A 118 -12.80 -17.11 -3.78
CA LYS A 118 -11.39 -17.35 -4.06
C LYS A 118 -10.53 -16.85 -2.89
N SER A 119 -9.49 -17.62 -2.54
CA SER A 119 -8.59 -17.27 -1.45
C SER A 119 -7.61 -16.18 -1.87
N PHE A 120 -7.72 -15.01 -1.28
CA PHE A 120 -6.76 -13.92 -1.43
C PHE A 120 -5.38 -14.35 -0.92
N GLN A 121 -5.37 -15.00 0.25
CA GLN A 121 -4.13 -15.45 0.89
C GLN A 121 -3.32 -16.38 -0.01
N GLN A 122 -3.97 -17.34 -0.66
CA GLN A 122 -3.30 -18.26 -1.57
C GLN A 122 -2.94 -17.63 -2.90
N THR A 123 -3.82 -16.80 -3.44
CA THR A 123 -3.59 -16.11 -4.71
C THR A 123 -2.36 -15.21 -4.66
N PHE A 124 -2.18 -14.51 -3.54
CA PHE A 124 -1.08 -13.57 -3.36
C PHE A 124 0.01 -14.06 -2.40
N PHE A 125 0.12 -15.38 -2.23
CA PHE A 125 1.18 -15.96 -1.41
C PHE A 125 2.54 -15.48 -1.92
N ASP A 126 3.39 -14.98 -1.02
CA ASP A 126 4.68 -14.33 -1.30
C ASP A 126 4.58 -13.03 -2.13
N ARG A 127 3.38 -12.56 -2.43
CA ARG A 127 3.13 -11.35 -3.23
C ARG A 127 2.27 -10.34 -2.49
N GLY A 128 2.19 -10.45 -1.17
CA GLY A 128 1.32 -9.60 -0.35
C GLY A 128 1.71 -8.14 -0.29
N GLY A 129 2.93 -7.81 -0.65
CA GLY A 129 3.39 -6.44 -0.79
C GLY A 129 4.27 -5.96 0.35
N LEU A 130 4.39 -4.65 0.44
CA LEU A 130 5.27 -3.95 1.37
C LEU A 130 4.47 -3.09 2.33
N LEU A 131 4.82 -3.18 3.61
CA LEU A 131 4.37 -2.22 4.61
C LEU A 131 5.44 -1.12 4.71
N ALA A 132 5.03 0.13 4.57
CA ALA A 132 5.94 1.27 4.61
C ALA A 132 5.42 2.34 5.57
N GLU A 133 6.33 3.21 5.98
CA GLU A 133 6.01 4.40 6.75
C GLU A 133 6.34 5.64 5.95
N VAL A 134 5.62 6.73 6.21
CA VAL A 134 5.87 8.03 5.60
C VAL A 134 6.91 8.77 6.42
N THR A 135 8.07 9.05 5.83
CA THR A 135 9.15 9.80 6.50
C THR A 135 9.08 11.30 6.20
N GLU A 136 8.57 11.66 5.02
CA GLU A 136 8.38 13.06 4.63
C GLU A 136 7.06 13.18 3.88
N GLY A 137 6.20 14.10 4.32
CA GLY A 137 4.88 14.31 3.73
C GLY A 137 4.95 14.88 2.32
N GLY A 138 3.90 14.64 1.56
CA GLY A 138 3.78 15.15 0.19
C GLY A 138 2.55 14.58 -0.48
N VAL A 139 2.41 14.84 -1.78
CA VAL A 139 1.26 14.40 -2.58
C VAL A 139 1.69 13.31 -3.55
N ILE A 140 0.85 12.30 -3.66
CA ILE A 140 1.02 11.18 -4.60
C ILE A 140 -0.13 11.24 -5.60
N ASN A 141 0.19 11.15 -6.88
CA ASN A 141 -0.80 11.06 -7.96
C ASN A 141 -0.60 9.77 -8.75
N ILE A 142 -1.67 9.26 -9.34
CA ILE A 142 -1.56 8.19 -10.32
C ILE A 142 -0.63 8.68 -11.44
N GLY A 143 0.31 7.82 -11.85
CA GLY A 143 1.31 8.14 -12.85
C GLY A 143 2.62 8.68 -12.29
N ASP A 144 2.68 9.00 -11.00
CA ASP A 144 3.92 9.43 -10.37
C ASP A 144 4.97 8.32 -10.39
N GLU A 145 6.23 8.71 -10.48
CA GLU A 145 7.34 7.78 -10.41
C GLU A 145 7.57 7.29 -8.97
N VAL A 146 7.89 6.02 -8.87
CA VAL A 146 8.45 5.43 -7.64
C VAL A 146 9.96 5.40 -7.83
N ILE A 147 10.67 6.20 -7.06
CA ILE A 147 12.12 6.37 -7.20
C ILE A 147 12.81 5.61 -6.06
N PRO A 148 13.45 4.46 -6.36
CA PRO A 148 14.17 3.68 -5.36
C PRO A 148 15.45 4.41 -4.93
N PRO A 149 16.10 3.95 -3.85
CA PRO A 149 17.37 4.53 -3.43
C PRO A 149 18.45 4.34 -4.50
N PRO A 150 19.54 5.13 -4.42
CA PRO A 150 20.63 4.99 -5.37
C PRO A 150 21.22 3.58 -5.40
N LYS A 151 21.77 3.21 -6.53
CA LYS A 151 22.46 1.92 -6.70
C LYS A 151 23.58 1.78 -5.67
N GLY A 152 23.68 0.60 -5.07
CA GLY A 152 24.68 0.33 -4.05
C GLY A 152 24.25 0.69 -2.62
N TYR A 153 23.05 1.17 -2.47
CA TYR A 153 22.47 1.52 -1.18
C TYR A 153 22.31 0.31 -0.26
#